data_5c09a477ae9682d0bfb10f558346e3bd
#
_entry.id   5c09a477ae9682d0bfb10f558346e3bd
#
_cell.length_a   1.000
_cell.length_b   1.000
_cell.length_c   1.000
_cell.angle_alpha   90.00
_cell.angle_beta   90.00
_cell.angle_gamma   90.00
#
_symmetry.space_group_name_H-M   'P 1'
#
loop_
_entity.id
_entity.type
_entity.pdbx_description
1 polymer ?
#
loop_
_entity_poly.entity_id
_entity_poly.type
_entity_poly.pdbx_seq_one_letter_code
_entity_poly.pdbx_strand_id
1 'polypeptide(L)'
;YMLPKYSELDLTPFFAPFFMVFFGLCLGDSGYGLFLFLAATLYRTFAKNISATMKPILSLIQILAASTFFCGMLTGTFFGVSLYDINIPFLQYMKDHLFMDNNAMFQLSLILGVIQILFGMILKAVNQAIQFGFKYAVATIGWIILLVSCGVGALLPEIMPLGGTVHLCILGVAAAMIFLFNSPGKNVFLNIGLGLWDSYNMATGLLLSLIHIS
;
A
#
# COMPACT_ATOMS: atom_id res chain seq x y z
N TYR A 1 -0.39 12.53 -10.86
CA TYR A 1 -0.72 13.00 -9.50
C TYR A 1 -1.21 14.44 -9.63
N MET A 2 -2.49 14.65 -9.38
CA MET A 2 -3.07 15.99 -9.31
C MET A 2 -2.81 16.56 -7.91
N LEU A 3 -2.50 17.86 -7.84
CA LEU A 3 -2.44 18.56 -6.55
C LEU A 3 -3.84 18.59 -5.93
N PRO A 4 -3.98 18.34 -4.61
CA PRO A 4 -5.26 18.39 -3.94
C PRO A 4 -5.87 19.79 -4.04
N LYS A 5 -7.18 19.85 -4.24
CA LYS A 5 -7.92 21.13 -4.17
C LYS A 5 -7.91 21.63 -2.71
N TYR A 6 -8.08 22.92 -2.50
CA TYR A 6 -8.05 23.56 -1.18
C TYR A 6 -8.98 22.93 -0.11
N SER A 7 -9.98 22.16 -0.54
CA SER A 7 -10.94 21.47 0.33
C SER A 7 -10.65 19.97 0.50
N GLU A 8 -9.63 19.44 -0.17
CA GLU A 8 -9.30 18.01 -0.14
C GLU A 8 -8.21 17.70 0.89
N LEU A 9 -8.31 16.55 1.54
CA LEU A 9 -7.28 16.06 2.44
C LEU A 9 -5.99 15.78 1.63
N ASP A 10 -4.85 16.34 2.06
CA ASP A 10 -3.57 15.97 1.47
C ASP A 10 -3.21 14.53 1.85
N LEU A 11 -3.26 13.64 0.86
CA LEU A 11 -3.00 12.21 1.04
C LEU A 11 -1.50 11.88 1.02
N THR A 12 -0.66 12.80 0.58
CA THR A 12 0.79 12.58 0.40
C THR A 12 1.48 12.07 1.67
N PRO A 13 1.31 12.70 2.85
CA PRO A 13 1.99 12.24 4.06
C PRO A 13 1.52 10.86 4.53
N PHE A 14 0.29 10.47 4.18
CA PHE A 14 -0.27 9.18 4.55
C PHE A 14 0.25 8.04 3.67
N PHE A 15 0.48 8.30 2.37
CA PHE A 15 1.00 7.30 1.44
C PHE A 15 2.52 7.23 1.39
N ALA A 16 3.22 8.28 1.82
CA ALA A 16 4.69 8.33 1.81
C ALA A 16 5.36 7.14 2.52
N PRO A 17 4.91 6.70 3.73
CA PRO A 17 5.50 5.54 4.39
C PRO A 17 5.35 4.24 3.60
N PHE A 18 4.18 4.02 2.99
CA PHE A 18 3.95 2.85 2.15
C PHE A 18 4.85 2.87 0.92
N PHE A 19 4.92 4.01 0.23
CA PHE A 19 5.80 4.17 -0.93
C PHE A 19 7.27 3.88 -0.57
N MET A 20 7.73 4.38 0.57
CA MET A 20 9.07 4.16 1.09
C MET A 20 9.35 2.66 1.31
N VAL A 21 8.44 1.94 1.96
CA VAL A 21 8.59 0.51 2.23
C VAL A 21 8.55 -0.30 0.93
N PHE A 22 7.59 -0.06 0.04
CA PHE A 22 7.51 -0.77 -1.24
C PHE A 22 8.74 -0.52 -2.13
N PHE A 23 9.23 0.71 -2.16
CA PHE A 23 10.45 1.01 -2.90
C PHE A 23 11.64 0.21 -2.36
N GLY A 24 11.77 0.15 -1.04
CA GLY A 24 12.79 -0.66 -0.37
C GLY A 24 12.67 -2.15 -0.68
N LEU A 25 11.44 -2.70 -0.64
CA LEU A 25 11.18 -4.10 -0.98
C LEU A 25 11.47 -4.42 -2.45
N CYS A 26 11.11 -3.52 -3.36
CA CYS A 26 11.35 -3.71 -4.80
C CYS A 26 12.85 -3.72 -5.16
N LEU A 27 13.66 -2.87 -4.55
CA LEU A 27 15.10 -2.85 -4.78
C LEU A 27 15.83 -3.93 -3.97
N GLY A 28 15.42 -4.16 -2.73
CA GLY A 28 15.85 -5.25 -1.86
C GLY A 28 17.36 -5.50 -1.76
N ASP A 29 18.19 -4.49 -1.94
CA ASP A 29 19.66 -4.62 -1.96
C ASP A 29 20.33 -3.56 -1.08
N SER A 30 20.97 -4.01 -0.01
CA SER A 30 21.61 -3.13 0.96
C SER A 30 22.84 -2.38 0.41
N GLY A 31 23.55 -2.94 -0.57
CA GLY A 31 24.69 -2.30 -1.22
C GLY A 31 24.28 -1.09 -2.04
N TYR A 32 23.26 -1.25 -2.89
CA TYR A 32 22.71 -0.12 -3.66
C TYR A 32 22.05 0.92 -2.76
N GLY A 33 21.33 0.49 -1.71
CA GLY A 33 20.78 1.39 -0.71
C GLY A 33 21.83 2.25 -0.04
N LEU A 34 22.90 1.63 0.45
CA LEU A 34 24.03 2.33 1.08
C LEU A 34 24.74 3.28 0.11
N PHE A 35 25.01 2.82 -1.12
CA PHE A 35 25.64 3.62 -2.15
C PHE A 35 24.84 4.89 -2.47
N LEU A 36 23.54 4.75 -2.72
CA LEU A 36 22.66 5.89 -3.01
C LEU A 36 22.55 6.85 -1.82
N PHE A 37 22.49 6.32 -0.61
CA PHE A 37 22.45 7.13 0.61
C PHE A 37 23.71 7.96 0.79
N LEU A 38 24.88 7.32 0.62
CA LEU A 38 26.17 8.00 0.71
C LEU A 38 26.35 9.02 -0.40
N ALA A 39 26.02 8.67 -1.66
CA ALA A 39 26.11 9.58 -2.79
C ALA A 39 25.24 10.83 -2.59
N ALA A 40 24.00 10.67 -2.17
CA ALA A 40 23.10 11.80 -1.90
C ALA A 40 23.59 12.66 -0.72
N THR A 41 24.15 12.03 0.32
CA THR A 41 24.69 12.72 1.48
C THR A 41 25.96 13.50 1.13
N LEU A 42 26.88 12.88 0.40
CA LEU A 42 28.10 13.53 -0.09
C LEU A 42 27.76 14.71 -1.00
N TYR A 43 26.85 14.52 -1.96
CA TYR A 43 26.41 15.60 -2.83
C TYR A 43 25.82 16.77 -2.01
N ARG A 44 24.98 16.48 -1.02
CA ARG A 44 24.39 17.49 -0.13
C ARG A 44 25.42 18.25 0.70
N THR A 45 26.51 17.58 1.09
CA THR A 45 27.58 18.16 1.92
C THR A 45 28.57 18.99 1.11
N PHE A 46 28.92 18.54 -0.10
CA PHE A 46 29.96 19.19 -0.92
C PHE A 46 29.42 20.24 -1.90
N ALA A 47 28.13 20.17 -2.28
CA ALA A 47 27.54 21.12 -3.20
C ALA A 47 27.28 22.46 -2.48
N LYS A 48 28.02 23.49 -2.84
CA LYS A 48 27.92 24.84 -2.24
C LYS A 48 26.60 25.57 -2.52
N ASN A 49 25.96 25.29 -3.67
CA ASN A 49 24.71 25.93 -4.11
C ASN A 49 23.71 24.91 -4.59
N ILE A 50 22.93 24.33 -3.68
CA ILE A 50 21.86 23.40 -4.02
C ILE A 50 20.59 24.19 -4.32
N SER A 51 20.05 24.03 -5.53
CA SER A 51 18.76 24.63 -5.92
C SER A 51 17.64 24.26 -4.95
N ALA A 52 16.69 25.16 -4.76
CA ALA A 52 15.50 24.92 -3.91
C ALA A 52 14.73 23.66 -4.32
N THR A 53 14.71 23.32 -5.61
CA THR A 53 14.06 22.13 -6.16
C THR A 53 14.86 20.84 -5.86
N MET A 54 16.19 20.93 -5.80
CA MET A 54 17.05 19.74 -5.56
C MET A 54 17.09 19.28 -4.10
N LYS A 55 16.85 20.19 -3.16
CA LYS A 55 16.84 19.84 -1.72
C LYS A 55 15.79 18.78 -1.37
N PRO A 56 14.51 18.92 -1.75
CA PRO A 56 13.51 17.88 -1.47
C PRO A 56 13.78 16.57 -2.22
N ILE A 57 14.33 16.65 -3.45
CA ILE A 57 14.70 15.46 -4.23
C ILE A 57 15.79 14.66 -3.51
N LEU A 58 16.84 15.33 -3.04
CA LEU A 58 17.92 14.68 -2.29
C LEU A 58 17.41 14.06 -0.99
N SER A 59 16.52 14.75 -0.28
CA SER A 59 15.89 14.19 0.92
C SER A 59 15.05 12.94 0.62
N LEU A 60 14.31 12.96 -0.49
CA LEU A 60 13.55 11.80 -0.95
C LEU A 60 14.49 10.64 -1.28
N ILE A 61 15.57 10.87 -2.04
CA ILE A 61 16.57 9.85 -2.36
C ILE A 61 17.18 9.26 -1.08
N GLN A 62 17.52 10.08 -0.09
CA GLN A 62 18.08 9.60 1.17
C GLN A 62 17.10 8.70 1.92
N ILE A 63 15.82 9.07 1.98
CA ILE A 63 14.77 8.28 2.67
C ILE A 63 14.57 6.95 1.94
N LEU A 64 14.45 6.97 0.61
CA LEU A 64 14.26 5.75 -0.21
C LEU A 64 15.48 4.84 -0.14
N ALA A 65 16.69 5.41 -0.19
CA ALA A 65 17.94 4.67 -0.06
C ALA A 65 18.09 4.02 1.33
N ALA A 66 17.70 4.72 2.39
CA ALA A 66 17.66 4.14 3.73
C ALA A 66 16.69 2.95 3.81
N SER A 67 15.47 3.09 3.26
CA SER A 67 14.52 1.99 3.19
C SER A 67 15.07 0.79 2.41
N THR A 68 15.69 1.04 1.25
CA THR A 68 16.34 0.00 0.43
C THR A 68 17.46 -0.71 1.20
N PHE A 69 18.25 0.03 1.96
CA PHE A 69 19.30 -0.54 2.81
C PHE A 69 18.72 -1.50 3.85
N PHE A 70 17.67 -1.08 4.58
CA PHE A 70 17.03 -1.93 5.58
C PHE A 70 16.36 -3.16 4.96
N CYS A 71 15.63 -3.00 3.86
CA CYS A 71 15.00 -4.13 3.16
C CYS A 71 16.05 -5.09 2.59
N GLY A 72 17.16 -4.57 2.05
CA GLY A 72 18.29 -5.37 1.58
C GLY A 72 19.01 -6.15 2.69
N MET A 73 19.01 -5.64 3.92
CA MET A 73 19.50 -6.41 5.07
C MET A 73 18.57 -7.57 5.42
N LEU A 74 17.25 -7.43 5.23
CA LEU A 74 16.30 -8.53 5.44
C LEU A 74 16.47 -9.66 4.43
N THR A 75 16.75 -9.31 3.17
CA THR A 75 17.04 -10.28 2.10
C THR A 75 18.46 -10.80 2.12
N GLY A 76 19.37 -10.12 2.84
CA GLY A 76 20.78 -10.46 2.90
C GLY A 76 21.53 -10.23 1.59
N THR A 77 21.06 -9.34 0.73
CA THR A 77 21.69 -9.02 -0.55
C THR A 77 22.54 -7.73 -0.46
N PHE A 78 23.73 -7.78 -1.05
CA PHE A 78 24.67 -6.66 -1.11
C PHE A 78 25.35 -6.62 -2.48
N PHE A 79 24.99 -5.65 -3.32
CA PHE A 79 25.38 -5.55 -4.73
C PHE A 79 25.12 -6.84 -5.52
N GLY A 80 23.94 -7.47 -5.28
CA GLY A 80 23.56 -8.70 -5.96
C GLY A 80 24.24 -9.97 -5.42
N VAL A 81 25.08 -9.87 -4.39
CA VAL A 81 25.73 -11.01 -3.74
C VAL A 81 25.02 -11.30 -2.43
N SER A 82 24.80 -12.58 -2.12
CA SER A 82 24.25 -13.01 -0.84
C SER A 82 25.29 -12.86 0.27
N LEU A 83 25.05 -11.95 1.21
CA LEU A 83 25.90 -11.75 2.39
C LEU A 83 25.85 -12.95 3.35
N TYR A 84 24.73 -13.65 3.37
CA TYR A 84 24.51 -14.75 4.32
C TYR A 84 25.21 -16.05 3.92
N ASP A 85 25.78 -16.12 2.73
CA ASP A 85 26.64 -17.23 2.30
C ASP A 85 28.10 -17.05 2.80
N ILE A 86 28.44 -15.86 3.34
CA ILE A 86 29.74 -15.57 3.91
C ILE A 86 29.78 -16.07 5.37
N ASN A 87 30.79 -16.87 5.69
CA ASN A 87 30.93 -17.51 6.99
C ASN A 87 31.51 -16.55 8.06
N ILE A 88 30.78 -15.45 8.37
CA ILE A 88 31.11 -14.51 9.42
C ILE A 88 30.08 -14.68 10.56
N PRO A 89 30.50 -14.86 11.83
CA PRO A 89 29.60 -15.13 12.94
C PRO A 89 28.47 -14.10 13.11
N PHE A 90 28.76 -12.83 12.88
CA PHE A 90 27.77 -11.75 12.93
C PHE A 90 26.71 -11.87 11.82
N LEU A 91 27.12 -12.21 10.59
CA LEU A 91 26.21 -12.40 9.47
C LEU A 91 25.34 -13.66 9.64
N GLN A 92 25.89 -14.73 10.23
CA GLN A 92 25.12 -15.92 10.55
C GLN A 92 24.07 -15.64 11.63
N TYR A 93 24.41 -14.86 12.64
CA TYR A 93 23.44 -14.42 13.65
C TYR A 93 22.31 -13.61 13.03
N MET A 94 22.61 -12.70 12.09
CA MET A 94 21.60 -11.94 11.36
C MET A 94 20.75 -12.83 10.45
N LYS A 95 21.35 -13.83 9.81
CA LYS A 95 20.64 -14.82 9.01
C LYS A 95 19.58 -15.55 9.83
N ASP A 96 19.95 -16.01 11.02
CA ASP A 96 19.06 -16.81 11.88
C ASP A 96 17.88 -15.98 12.46
N HIS A 97 18.03 -14.65 12.56
CA HIS A 97 17.04 -13.78 13.23
C HIS A 97 16.31 -12.82 12.29
N LEU A 98 16.90 -12.42 11.17
CA LEU A 98 16.39 -11.35 10.31
C LEU A 98 16.12 -11.79 8.87
N PHE A 99 16.69 -12.93 8.44
CA PHE A 99 16.54 -13.35 7.04
C PHE A 99 15.10 -13.66 6.69
N MET A 100 14.65 -13.02 5.62
CA MET A 100 13.37 -13.30 4.99
C MET A 100 13.60 -13.96 3.64
N ASP A 101 13.12 -15.18 3.49
CA ASP A 101 13.06 -15.89 2.21
C ASP A 101 12.17 -15.14 1.20
N ASN A 102 12.40 -15.36 -0.09
CA ASN A 102 11.62 -14.75 -1.17
C ASN A 102 10.12 -14.97 -1.00
N ASN A 103 9.69 -16.13 -0.51
CA ASN A 103 8.28 -16.40 -0.22
C ASN A 103 7.74 -15.51 0.92
N ALA A 104 8.53 -15.32 1.97
CA ALA A 104 8.17 -14.45 3.09
C ALA A 104 8.11 -12.98 2.66
N MET A 105 9.04 -12.53 1.82
CA MET A 105 9.03 -11.18 1.24
C MET A 105 7.82 -10.97 0.34
N PHE A 106 7.46 -11.96 -0.48
CA PHE A 106 6.26 -11.91 -1.32
C PHE A 106 4.98 -11.82 -0.46
N GLN A 107 4.86 -12.66 0.56
CA GLN A 107 3.72 -12.61 1.49
C GLN A 107 3.65 -11.26 2.23
N LEU A 108 4.78 -10.73 2.68
CA LEU A 108 4.86 -9.42 3.33
C LEU A 108 4.38 -8.31 2.39
N SER A 109 4.81 -8.33 1.13
CA SER A 109 4.40 -7.33 0.13
C SER A 109 2.89 -7.39 -0.16
N LEU A 110 2.31 -8.59 -0.24
CA LEU A 110 0.87 -8.78 -0.40
C LEU A 110 0.09 -8.24 0.80
N ILE A 111 0.51 -8.57 2.01
CA ILE A 111 -0.13 -8.08 3.24
C ILE A 111 -0.09 -6.56 3.29
N LEU A 112 1.08 -5.98 3.04
CA LEU A 112 1.25 -4.51 2.99
C LEU A 112 0.37 -3.88 1.90
N GLY A 113 0.25 -4.52 0.73
CA GLY A 113 -0.62 -4.07 -0.36
C GLY A 113 -2.10 -4.03 0.06
N VAL A 114 -2.58 -5.08 0.72
CA VAL A 114 -3.95 -5.12 1.25
C VAL A 114 -4.17 -4.04 2.30
N ILE A 115 -3.23 -3.87 3.24
CA ILE A 115 -3.28 -2.82 4.27
C ILE A 115 -3.34 -1.44 3.61
N GLN A 116 -2.50 -1.18 2.60
CA GLN A 116 -2.48 0.10 1.87
C GLN A 116 -3.79 0.37 1.15
N ILE A 117 -4.39 -0.62 0.49
CA ILE A 117 -5.68 -0.48 -0.19
C ILE A 117 -6.78 -0.13 0.82
N LEU A 118 -6.88 -0.88 1.91
CA LEU A 118 -7.85 -0.63 2.97
C LEU A 118 -7.67 0.76 3.58
N PHE A 119 -6.43 1.14 3.85
CA PHE A 119 -6.09 2.47 4.38
C PHE A 119 -6.49 3.58 3.40
N GLY A 120 -6.20 3.42 2.10
CA GLY A 120 -6.60 4.37 1.06
C GLY A 120 -8.12 4.50 0.94
N MET A 121 -8.86 3.39 1.09
CA MET A 121 -10.32 3.41 1.08
C MET A 121 -10.90 4.10 2.33
N ILE A 122 -10.30 3.91 3.50
CA ILE A 122 -10.70 4.63 4.72
C ILE A 122 -10.50 6.14 4.52
N LEU A 123 -9.33 6.56 4.01
CA LEU A 123 -9.07 7.97 3.71
C LEU A 123 -10.07 8.54 2.68
N LYS A 124 -10.39 7.76 1.64
CA LYS A 124 -11.42 8.13 0.65
C LYS A 124 -12.79 8.31 1.31
N ALA A 125 -13.20 7.38 2.18
CA ALA A 125 -14.47 7.46 2.90
C ALA A 125 -14.53 8.69 3.81
N VAL A 126 -13.45 8.96 4.55
CA VAL A 126 -13.34 10.15 5.41
C VAL A 126 -13.43 11.43 4.57
N ASN A 127 -12.69 11.51 3.46
CA ASN A 127 -12.70 12.67 2.58
C ASN A 127 -14.09 12.91 1.97
N GLN A 128 -14.77 11.85 1.52
CA GLN A 128 -16.15 11.94 1.02
C GLN A 128 -17.13 12.39 2.10
N ALA A 129 -16.98 11.89 3.33
CA ALA A 129 -17.83 12.28 4.45
C ALA A 129 -17.66 13.76 4.81
N ILE A 130 -16.44 14.28 4.77
CA ILE A 130 -16.14 15.69 5.07
C ILE A 130 -16.65 16.61 3.95
N GLN A 131 -16.42 16.26 2.68
CA GLN A 131 -16.72 17.13 1.56
C GLN A 131 -18.21 17.12 1.15
N PHE A 132 -18.83 15.93 1.11
CA PHE A 132 -20.17 15.74 0.54
C PHE A 132 -21.18 15.25 1.58
N GLY A 133 -20.72 14.91 2.78
CA GLY A 133 -21.55 14.37 3.84
C GLY A 133 -21.52 12.83 3.90
N PHE A 134 -21.88 12.29 5.06
CA PHE A 134 -21.77 10.86 5.38
C PHE A 134 -22.49 9.93 4.39
N LYS A 135 -23.58 10.37 3.78
CA LYS A 135 -24.32 9.57 2.78
C LYS A 135 -23.48 9.14 1.58
N TYR A 136 -22.51 9.96 1.19
CA TYR A 136 -21.62 9.66 0.07
C TYR A 136 -20.47 8.70 0.43
N ALA A 137 -20.15 8.60 1.72
CA ALA A 137 -19.13 7.66 2.21
C ALA A 137 -19.69 6.23 2.36
N VAL A 138 -21.02 6.05 2.43
CA VAL A 138 -21.66 4.74 2.69
C VAL A 138 -21.25 3.69 1.66
N ALA A 139 -21.20 4.03 0.37
CA ALA A 139 -20.79 3.11 -0.68
C ALA A 139 -19.32 2.66 -0.49
N THR A 140 -18.42 3.58 -0.15
CA THR A 140 -17.01 3.27 0.11
C THR A 140 -16.86 2.40 1.36
N ILE A 141 -17.66 2.63 2.39
CA ILE A 141 -17.72 1.78 3.59
C ILE A 141 -18.22 0.37 3.22
N GLY A 142 -19.22 0.26 2.34
CA GLY A 142 -19.67 -1.03 1.80
C GLY A 142 -18.53 -1.82 1.13
N TRP A 143 -17.69 -1.15 0.35
CA TRP A 143 -16.50 -1.75 -0.26
C TRP A 143 -15.47 -2.22 0.78
N ILE A 144 -15.22 -1.44 1.83
CA ILE A 144 -14.32 -1.82 2.93
C ILE A 144 -14.84 -3.09 3.61
N ILE A 145 -16.14 -3.14 3.93
CA ILE A 145 -16.79 -4.30 4.56
C ILE A 145 -16.66 -5.54 3.67
N LEU A 146 -16.89 -5.39 2.35
CA LEU A 146 -16.77 -6.47 1.38
C LEU A 146 -15.34 -7.04 1.36
N LEU A 147 -14.32 -6.18 1.21
CA LEU A 147 -12.94 -6.60 1.14
C LEU A 147 -12.46 -7.23 2.45
N VAL A 148 -12.81 -6.65 3.59
CA VAL A 148 -12.46 -7.20 4.91
C VAL A 148 -13.14 -8.56 5.12
N SER A 149 -14.43 -8.68 4.77
CA SER A 149 -15.16 -9.95 4.88
C SER A 149 -14.55 -11.05 4.01
N CYS A 150 -14.18 -10.74 2.75
CA CYS A 150 -13.50 -11.68 1.88
C CYS A 150 -12.10 -12.04 2.41
N GLY A 151 -11.35 -11.06 2.91
CA GLY A 151 -10.02 -11.27 3.49
C GLY A 151 -10.06 -12.16 4.73
N VAL A 152 -10.98 -11.89 5.65
CA VAL A 152 -11.17 -12.73 6.86
C VAL A 152 -11.62 -14.13 6.47
N GLY A 153 -12.55 -14.27 5.52
CA GLY A 153 -13.00 -15.58 5.07
C GLY A 153 -11.91 -16.41 4.39
N ALA A 154 -10.94 -15.76 3.73
CA ALA A 154 -9.82 -16.43 3.09
C ALA A 154 -8.70 -16.81 4.09
N LEU A 155 -8.41 -15.93 5.06
CA LEU A 155 -7.32 -16.13 6.02
C LEU A 155 -7.72 -16.94 7.25
N LEU A 156 -8.99 -16.82 7.67
CA LEU A 156 -9.54 -17.43 8.89
C LEU A 156 -10.84 -18.18 8.60
N PRO A 157 -10.81 -19.26 7.79
CA PRO A 157 -12.00 -20.03 7.41
C PRO A 157 -12.71 -20.67 8.61
N GLU A 158 -12.02 -20.86 9.73
CA GLU A 158 -12.61 -21.38 10.97
C GLU A 158 -13.57 -20.36 11.62
N ILE A 159 -13.30 -19.06 11.48
CA ILE A 159 -14.14 -17.99 12.07
C ILE A 159 -15.28 -17.65 11.12
N MET A 160 -14.99 -17.53 9.83
CA MET A 160 -15.96 -17.14 8.81
C MET A 160 -15.69 -17.87 7.49
N PRO A 161 -16.27 -19.08 7.30
CA PRO A 161 -16.07 -19.82 6.06
C PRO A 161 -16.63 -19.05 4.86
N LEU A 162 -15.89 -19.00 3.77
CA LEU A 162 -16.32 -18.42 2.51
C LEU A 162 -17.60 -19.14 2.03
N GLY A 163 -18.66 -18.38 1.78
CA GLY A 163 -19.96 -18.93 1.40
C GLY A 163 -20.85 -19.36 2.57
N GLY A 164 -20.41 -19.21 3.82
CA GLY A 164 -21.25 -19.42 5.00
C GLY A 164 -22.38 -18.40 5.09
N THR A 165 -23.45 -18.73 5.83
CA THR A 165 -24.64 -17.86 5.97
C THR A 165 -24.27 -16.46 6.47
N VAL A 166 -23.39 -16.36 7.45
CA VAL A 166 -22.92 -15.08 8.00
C VAL A 166 -22.17 -14.29 6.95
N HIS A 167 -21.25 -14.94 6.21
CA HIS A 167 -20.51 -14.29 5.13
C HIS A 167 -21.42 -13.77 4.02
N LEU A 168 -22.42 -14.55 3.60
CA LEU A 168 -23.38 -14.14 2.59
C LEU A 168 -24.28 -12.99 3.07
N CYS A 169 -24.67 -12.96 4.34
CA CYS A 169 -25.40 -11.83 4.91
C CYS A 169 -24.57 -10.54 4.89
N ILE A 170 -23.29 -10.61 5.28
CA ILE A 170 -22.38 -9.45 5.25
C ILE A 170 -22.17 -8.97 3.82
N LEU A 171 -21.96 -9.88 2.86
CA LEU A 171 -21.86 -9.54 1.44
C LEU A 171 -23.14 -8.90 0.91
N GLY A 172 -24.32 -9.39 1.30
CA GLY A 172 -25.61 -8.81 0.93
C GLY A 172 -25.76 -7.38 1.44
N VAL A 173 -25.41 -7.13 2.70
CA VAL A 173 -25.42 -5.78 3.29
C VAL A 173 -24.41 -4.87 2.58
N ALA A 174 -23.19 -5.34 2.35
CA ALA A 174 -22.17 -4.57 1.65
C ALA A 174 -22.62 -4.22 0.22
N ALA A 175 -23.18 -5.18 -0.52
CA ALA A 175 -23.75 -4.95 -1.85
C ALA A 175 -24.87 -3.92 -1.82
N ALA A 176 -25.80 -4.03 -0.87
CA ALA A 176 -26.86 -3.04 -0.70
C ALA A 176 -26.30 -1.63 -0.45
N MET A 177 -25.29 -1.49 0.39
CA MET A 177 -24.62 -0.20 0.63
C MET A 177 -23.96 0.34 -0.64
N ILE A 178 -23.28 -0.49 -1.41
CA ILE A 178 -22.61 -0.11 -2.65
C ILE A 178 -23.63 0.34 -3.70
N PHE A 179 -24.68 -0.44 -3.96
CA PHE A 179 -25.59 -0.17 -5.06
C PHE A 179 -26.66 0.87 -4.74
N LEU A 180 -27.09 1.01 -3.48
CA LEU A 180 -28.14 1.96 -3.11
C LEU A 180 -27.59 3.36 -2.76
N PHE A 181 -26.35 3.45 -2.28
CA PHE A 181 -25.78 4.71 -1.78
C PHE A 181 -24.61 5.24 -2.62
N ASN A 182 -24.41 4.72 -3.83
CA ASN A 182 -23.30 5.19 -4.68
C ASN A 182 -23.45 6.68 -5.10
N SER A 183 -24.66 7.13 -5.35
CA SER A 183 -24.95 8.53 -5.68
C SER A 183 -26.27 8.97 -5.01
N PRO A 184 -26.24 9.34 -3.70
CA PRO A 184 -27.45 9.78 -3.01
C PRO A 184 -27.97 11.06 -3.66
N GLY A 185 -29.13 11.00 -4.30
CA GLY A 185 -29.77 12.10 -5.05
C GLY A 185 -30.15 11.75 -6.48
N LYS A 186 -29.76 10.58 -6.98
CA LYS A 186 -30.17 10.07 -8.30
C LYS A 186 -31.18 8.94 -8.14
N ASN A 187 -31.91 8.62 -9.22
CA ASN A 187 -32.88 7.53 -9.24
C ASN A 187 -32.20 6.19 -8.95
N VAL A 188 -32.89 5.27 -8.27
CA VAL A 188 -32.36 3.96 -7.85
C VAL A 188 -31.79 3.16 -9.02
N PHE A 189 -32.41 3.17 -10.19
CA PHE A 189 -31.92 2.50 -11.38
C PHE A 189 -30.57 3.08 -11.88
N LEU A 190 -30.44 4.40 -11.82
CA LEU A 190 -29.20 5.08 -12.20
C LEU A 190 -28.08 4.79 -11.18
N ASN A 191 -28.43 4.68 -9.90
CA ASN A 191 -27.52 4.30 -8.84
C ASN A 191 -26.98 2.89 -9.02
N ILE A 192 -27.81 1.93 -9.40
CA ILE A 192 -27.40 0.56 -9.69
C ILE A 192 -26.43 0.55 -10.89
N GLY A 193 -26.73 1.29 -11.97
CA GLY A 193 -25.86 1.40 -13.13
C GLY A 193 -24.48 2.01 -12.80
N LEU A 194 -24.48 3.09 -12.02
CA LEU A 194 -23.24 3.72 -11.54
C LEU A 194 -22.48 2.82 -10.56
N GLY A 195 -23.18 2.10 -9.68
CA GLY A 195 -22.58 1.12 -8.78
C GLY A 195 -21.91 -0.03 -9.52
N LEU A 196 -22.48 -0.53 -10.62
CA LEU A 196 -21.86 -1.51 -11.49
C LEU A 196 -20.61 -0.97 -12.17
N TRP A 197 -20.65 0.28 -12.65
CA TRP A 197 -19.49 0.93 -13.26
C TRP A 197 -18.35 1.13 -12.25
N ASP A 198 -18.66 1.58 -11.05
CA ASP A 198 -17.67 1.74 -9.97
C ASP A 198 -17.13 0.38 -9.50
N SER A 199 -17.97 -0.66 -9.48
CA SER A 199 -17.54 -2.03 -9.18
C SER A 199 -16.53 -2.54 -10.21
N TYR A 200 -16.78 -2.28 -11.50
CA TYR A 200 -15.85 -2.61 -12.58
C TYR A 200 -14.51 -1.86 -12.40
N ASN A 201 -14.56 -0.56 -12.15
CA ASN A 201 -13.35 0.25 -11.95
C ASN A 201 -12.56 -0.19 -10.70
N MET A 202 -13.25 -0.56 -9.63
CA MET A 202 -12.63 -1.05 -8.41
C MET A 202 -11.97 -2.41 -8.63
N ALA A 203 -12.67 -3.35 -9.28
CA ALA A 203 -12.13 -4.67 -9.60
C ALA A 203 -10.89 -4.57 -10.51
N THR A 204 -10.95 -3.74 -11.55
CA THR A 204 -9.80 -3.52 -12.44
C THR A 204 -8.64 -2.84 -11.71
N GLY A 205 -8.90 -1.88 -10.83
CA GLY A 205 -7.87 -1.24 -10.00
C GLY A 205 -7.19 -2.23 -9.05
N LEU A 206 -7.96 -3.12 -8.41
CA LEU A 206 -7.44 -4.18 -7.56
C LEU A 206 -6.59 -5.18 -8.34
N LEU A 207 -7.08 -5.63 -9.50
CA LEU A 207 -6.34 -6.54 -10.36
C LEU A 207 -5.02 -5.94 -10.85
N LEU A 208 -5.05 -4.66 -11.28
CA LEU A 208 -3.83 -3.96 -11.71
C LEU A 208 -2.84 -3.80 -10.54
N SER A 209 -3.32 -3.51 -9.34
CA SER A 209 -2.43 -3.42 -8.17
C SER A 209 -1.78 -4.77 -7.83
N LEU A 210 -2.52 -5.88 -7.94
CA LEU A 210 -1.99 -7.22 -7.73
C LEU A 210 -1.00 -7.65 -8.80
N ILE A 211 -1.23 -7.28 -10.08
CA ILE A 211 -0.32 -7.57 -11.19
C ILE A 211 1.00 -6.78 -11.06
N HIS A 212 0.95 -5.55 -10.53
CA HIS A 212 2.16 -4.74 -10.32
C HIS A 212 3.02 -5.21 -9.14
N ILE A 213 2.47 -6.05 -8.26
CA ILE A 213 3.16 -6.61 -7.09
C ILE A 213 3.78 -7.98 -7.42
N SER A 214 3.30 -8.66 -8.47
CA SER A 214 3.85 -9.93 -8.96
C SER A 214 5.00 -9.71 -9.95
#